data_4ea52fbab5cdfcba6189466e48a1740d
#
_entry.id   4ea52fbab5cdfcba6189466e48a1740d
#
_cell.length_a   1.000
_cell.length_b   1.000
_cell.length_c   1.000
_cell.angle_alpha   90.00
_cell.angle_beta   90.00
_cell.angle_gamma   90.00
#
_symmetry.space_group_name_H-M   'P 1'
#
loop_
_entity.id
_entity.type
_entity.pdbx_description
1 polymer ?
#
loop_
_entity_poly.entity_id
_entity_poly.type
_entity_poly.pdbx_seq_one_letter_code
_entity_poly.pdbx_strand_id
1 'polypeptide(L)'
;MAKLNVNPTRMELSKLKKRLSTASRGHKLLKDKQDELMRQFINLVKYNNELRKSVEAELEGSFKDFVMASAVMSSEFLEEAVAYPKDSVSVEVGTKNIMSVNVPQMKFHRQLQDSEGSIYPYGFANTSSELDDAIGKLESILPKLLELAEDKKSTQLMADEIEKTRRRVNALEYMTIPQLQETIKFIRMKLDENERG
;
A
#
# COMPACT_ATOMS: atom_id res chain seq x y z
N MET A 1 -2.60 36.61 10.76
CA MET A 1 -2.56 35.96 9.44
C MET A 1 -2.93 36.99 8.35
N ALA A 2 -2.41 36.85 7.13
CA ALA A 2 -2.75 37.78 6.06
C ALA A 2 -4.19 37.55 5.60
N LYS A 3 -5.01 38.59 5.69
CA LYS A 3 -6.36 38.58 5.12
C LYS A 3 -6.33 38.55 3.60
N LEU A 4 -7.38 38.06 2.97
CA LEU A 4 -7.54 38.09 1.53
C LEU A 4 -7.73 39.56 1.06
N ASN A 5 -7.10 39.93 -0.03
CA ASN A 5 -7.27 41.26 -0.61
C ASN A 5 -8.53 41.29 -1.49
N VAL A 6 -9.65 41.60 -0.88
CA VAL A 6 -10.98 41.66 -1.52
C VAL A 6 -11.71 42.93 -1.12
N ASN A 7 -12.54 43.49 -2.02
CA ASN A 7 -13.37 44.65 -1.72
C ASN A 7 -14.44 44.32 -0.67
N PRO A 8 -14.63 45.17 0.34
CA PRO A 8 -15.61 44.96 1.40
C PRO A 8 -17.04 45.27 0.92
N THR A 9 -17.65 44.29 0.25
CA THR A 9 -19.04 44.40 -0.25
C THR A 9 -19.90 43.30 0.32
N ARG A 10 -21.23 43.52 0.41
CA ARG A 10 -22.20 42.49 0.85
C ARG A 10 -22.15 41.24 -0.03
N MET A 11 -21.90 41.41 -1.33
CA MET A 11 -21.78 40.29 -2.27
C MET A 11 -20.55 39.43 -1.99
N GLU A 12 -19.38 40.06 -1.75
CA GLU A 12 -18.16 39.35 -1.39
C GLU A 12 -18.28 38.66 -0.01
N LEU A 13 -18.95 39.30 0.93
CA LEU A 13 -19.25 38.68 2.23
C LEU A 13 -20.06 37.39 2.05
N SER A 14 -21.08 37.39 1.19
CA SER A 14 -21.88 36.18 0.92
C SER A 14 -21.08 35.08 0.26
N LYS A 15 -20.23 35.41 -0.73
CA LYS A 15 -19.32 34.45 -1.39
C LYS A 15 -18.33 33.83 -0.40
N LEU A 16 -17.70 34.64 0.45
CA LEU A 16 -16.75 34.16 1.45
C LEU A 16 -17.39 33.26 2.51
N LYS A 17 -18.61 33.57 2.93
CA LYS A 17 -19.39 32.68 3.83
C LYS A 17 -19.65 31.32 3.19
N LYS A 18 -20.03 31.28 1.90
CA LYS A 18 -20.21 30.03 1.16
C LYS A 18 -18.90 29.25 1.05
N ARG A 19 -17.80 29.94 0.72
CA ARG A 19 -16.45 29.32 0.68
C ARG A 19 -16.04 28.75 2.03
N LEU A 20 -16.26 29.47 3.11
CA LEU A 20 -15.97 29.01 4.46
C LEU A 20 -16.77 27.75 4.81
N SER A 21 -18.07 27.73 4.50
CA SER A 21 -18.91 26.55 4.72
C SER A 21 -18.44 25.36 3.92
N THR A 22 -18.04 25.56 2.65
CA THR A 22 -17.48 24.49 1.80
C THR A 22 -16.12 24.02 2.33
N ALA A 23 -15.24 24.94 2.72
CA ALA A 23 -13.94 24.60 3.29
C ALA A 23 -14.05 23.81 4.60
N SER A 24 -14.99 24.20 5.49
CA SER A 24 -15.24 23.50 6.75
C SER A 24 -15.78 22.07 6.53
N ARG A 25 -16.69 21.92 5.58
CA ARG A 25 -17.19 20.57 5.19
C ARG A 25 -16.10 19.74 4.55
N GLY A 26 -15.31 20.32 3.65
CA GLY A 26 -14.18 19.66 3.01
C GLY A 26 -13.12 19.22 4.02
N HIS A 27 -12.80 20.07 5.00
CA HIS A 27 -11.90 19.73 6.10
C HIS A 27 -12.39 18.51 6.89
N LYS A 28 -13.66 18.49 7.29
CA LYS A 28 -14.24 17.35 8.02
C LYS A 28 -14.16 16.06 7.20
N LEU A 29 -14.60 16.09 5.93
CA LEU A 29 -14.57 14.91 5.06
C LEU A 29 -13.15 14.39 4.82
N LEU A 30 -12.19 15.29 4.62
CA LEU A 30 -10.78 14.89 4.44
C LEU A 30 -10.17 14.34 5.72
N LYS A 31 -10.56 14.85 6.88
CA LYS A 31 -10.13 14.33 8.18
C LYS A 31 -10.69 12.93 8.41
N ASP A 32 -11.98 12.74 8.18
CA ASP A 32 -12.61 11.41 8.27
C ASP A 32 -11.95 10.41 7.30
N LYS A 33 -11.64 10.85 6.07
CA LYS A 33 -10.89 10.03 5.10
C LYS A 33 -9.49 9.69 5.61
N GLN A 34 -8.77 10.64 6.18
CA GLN A 34 -7.43 10.42 6.75
C GLN A 34 -7.46 9.39 7.87
N ASP A 35 -8.42 9.50 8.79
CA ASP A 35 -8.55 8.60 9.93
C ASP A 35 -8.86 7.17 9.47
N GLU A 36 -9.75 7.01 8.48
CA GLU A 36 -10.06 5.69 7.91
C GLU A 36 -8.88 5.09 7.13
N LEU A 37 -8.16 5.88 6.33
CA LEU A 37 -6.94 5.44 5.66
C LEU A 37 -5.88 5.00 6.65
N MET A 38 -5.71 5.74 7.74
CA MET A 38 -4.76 5.39 8.79
C MET A 38 -5.12 4.07 9.47
N ARG A 39 -6.41 3.84 9.75
CA ARG A 39 -6.89 2.58 10.32
C ARG A 39 -6.60 1.39 9.41
N GLN A 40 -6.89 1.52 8.12
CA GLN A 40 -6.62 0.46 7.14
C GLN A 40 -5.11 0.24 6.95
N PHE A 41 -4.33 1.31 6.92
CA PHE A 41 -2.87 1.26 6.85
C PHE A 41 -2.27 0.47 8.03
N ILE A 42 -2.68 0.76 9.25
CA ILE A 42 -2.19 0.06 10.45
C ILE A 42 -2.54 -1.43 10.40
N ASN A 43 -3.76 -1.78 9.97
CA ASN A 43 -4.17 -3.16 9.83
C ASN A 43 -3.33 -3.90 8.78
N LEU A 44 -3.08 -3.25 7.64
CA LEU A 44 -2.26 -3.82 6.56
C LEU A 44 -0.80 -4.00 7.01
N VAL A 45 -0.23 -3.04 7.74
CA VAL A 45 1.14 -3.15 8.28
C VAL A 45 1.24 -4.31 9.27
N LYS A 46 0.27 -4.49 10.15
CA LYS A 46 0.24 -5.62 11.09
C LYS A 46 0.19 -6.95 10.37
N TYR A 47 -0.73 -7.08 9.42
CA TYR A 47 -0.86 -8.29 8.59
C TYR A 47 0.42 -8.59 7.82
N ASN A 48 1.02 -7.58 7.20
CA ASN A 48 2.27 -7.72 6.46
C ASN A 48 3.43 -8.19 7.36
N ASN A 49 3.52 -7.67 8.59
CA ASN A 49 4.54 -8.11 9.55
C ASN A 49 4.34 -9.56 9.99
N GLU A 50 3.11 -10.01 10.20
CA GLU A 50 2.79 -11.40 10.55
C GLU A 50 3.11 -12.33 9.38
N LEU A 51 2.67 -11.98 8.17
CA LEU A 51 2.95 -12.73 6.95
C LEU A 51 4.46 -12.84 6.71
N ARG A 52 5.20 -11.74 6.88
CA ARG A 52 6.66 -11.73 6.72
C ARG A 52 7.35 -12.68 7.70
N LYS A 53 6.97 -12.66 8.98
CA LYS A 53 7.51 -13.58 9.98
C LYS A 53 7.24 -15.05 9.64
N SER A 54 6.04 -15.35 9.18
CA SER A 54 5.67 -16.68 8.72
C SER A 54 6.53 -17.13 7.53
N VAL A 55 6.67 -16.26 6.52
CA VAL A 55 7.49 -16.54 5.33
C VAL A 55 8.96 -16.71 5.69
N GLU A 56 9.52 -15.88 6.56
CA GLU A 56 10.91 -15.97 7.03
C GLU A 56 11.17 -17.30 7.76
N ALA A 57 10.24 -17.76 8.60
CA ALA A 57 10.35 -19.03 9.30
C ALA A 57 10.29 -20.24 8.35
N GLU A 58 9.39 -20.20 7.36
CA GLU A 58 9.28 -21.26 6.35
C GLU A 58 10.51 -21.29 5.42
N LEU A 59 11.04 -20.11 5.01
CA LEU A 59 12.27 -20.02 4.24
C LEU A 59 13.47 -20.57 5.01
N GLU A 60 13.59 -20.27 6.29
CA GLU A 60 14.66 -20.84 7.12
C GLU A 60 14.59 -22.37 7.15
N GLY A 61 13.40 -22.94 7.27
CA GLY A 61 13.19 -24.38 7.18
C GLY A 61 13.62 -24.97 5.82
N SER A 62 13.23 -24.32 4.72
CA SER A 62 13.62 -24.71 3.37
C SER A 62 15.14 -24.63 3.15
N PHE A 63 15.79 -23.58 3.63
CA PHE A 63 17.25 -23.45 3.53
C PHE A 63 18.01 -24.49 4.35
N LYS A 64 17.50 -24.88 5.53
CA LYS A 64 18.06 -25.99 6.31
C LYS A 64 17.98 -27.32 5.54
N ASP A 65 16.84 -27.62 4.93
CA ASP A 65 16.68 -28.82 4.12
C ASP A 65 17.61 -28.80 2.89
N PHE A 66 17.79 -27.63 2.25
CA PHE A 66 18.72 -27.49 1.14
C PHE A 66 20.19 -27.69 1.57
N VAL A 67 20.59 -27.19 2.74
CA VAL A 67 21.92 -27.43 3.31
C VAL A 67 22.11 -28.92 3.62
N MET A 68 21.10 -29.59 4.16
CA MET A 68 21.15 -31.03 4.39
C MET A 68 21.30 -31.82 3.07
N ALA A 69 20.52 -31.43 2.04
CA ALA A 69 20.63 -32.02 0.71
C ALA A 69 22.06 -31.84 0.13
N SER A 70 22.66 -30.66 0.30
CA SER A 70 24.01 -30.36 -0.17
C SER A 70 25.11 -31.14 0.58
N ALA A 71 24.83 -31.61 1.79
CA ALA A 71 25.73 -32.48 2.53
C ALA A 71 25.70 -33.94 2.08
N VAL A 72 24.58 -34.38 1.52
CA VAL A 72 24.33 -35.77 1.07
C VAL A 72 24.64 -35.94 -0.41
N MET A 73 24.33 -34.91 -1.22
CA MET A 73 24.54 -34.88 -2.67
C MET A 73 25.86 -34.20 -3.01
N SER A 74 26.50 -34.60 -4.14
CA SER A 74 27.62 -33.82 -4.66
C SER A 74 27.14 -32.48 -5.22
N SER A 75 27.99 -31.44 -5.22
CA SER A 75 27.64 -30.12 -5.74
C SER A 75 27.28 -30.17 -7.23
N GLU A 76 27.92 -31.02 -7.99
CA GLU A 76 27.66 -31.22 -9.42
C GLU A 76 26.25 -31.75 -9.69
N PHE A 77 25.84 -32.79 -8.92
CA PHE A 77 24.47 -33.31 -9.04
C PHE A 77 23.41 -32.32 -8.55
N LEU A 78 23.70 -31.54 -7.55
CA LEU A 78 22.80 -30.52 -7.06
C LEU A 78 22.60 -29.40 -8.07
N GLU A 79 23.67 -28.92 -8.70
CA GLU A 79 23.61 -27.93 -9.76
C GLU A 79 22.84 -28.44 -10.98
N GLU A 80 23.07 -29.69 -11.40
CA GLU A 80 22.34 -30.32 -12.50
C GLU A 80 20.85 -30.46 -12.19
N ALA A 81 20.51 -30.87 -10.96
CA ALA A 81 19.13 -31.05 -10.53
C ALA A 81 18.29 -29.78 -10.57
N VAL A 82 18.89 -28.61 -10.28
CA VAL A 82 18.18 -27.30 -10.27
C VAL A 82 18.36 -26.46 -11.53
N ALA A 83 19.19 -26.91 -12.49
CA ALA A 83 19.55 -26.15 -13.68
C ALA A 83 18.35 -25.89 -14.62
N TYR A 84 17.41 -26.81 -14.71
CA TYR A 84 16.29 -26.75 -15.66
C TYR A 84 14.96 -26.76 -14.92
N PRO A 85 14.34 -25.59 -14.70
CA PRO A 85 13.03 -25.52 -14.05
C PRO A 85 11.96 -26.13 -14.99
N LYS A 86 11.09 -26.96 -14.43
CA LYS A 86 9.91 -27.53 -15.11
C LYS A 86 8.68 -26.65 -15.03
N ASP A 87 8.69 -25.68 -14.16
CA ASP A 87 7.54 -24.84 -13.86
C ASP A 87 7.81 -23.39 -14.30
N SER A 88 6.83 -22.81 -14.94
CA SER A 88 6.87 -21.38 -15.28
C SER A 88 5.76 -20.64 -14.55
N VAL A 89 6.14 -19.50 -13.98
CA VAL A 89 5.26 -18.66 -13.21
C VAL A 89 5.11 -17.33 -13.93
N SER A 90 3.88 -16.93 -14.20
CA SER A 90 3.56 -15.60 -14.69
C SER A 90 2.70 -14.86 -13.69
N VAL A 91 2.93 -13.56 -13.56
CA VAL A 91 2.18 -12.68 -12.67
C VAL A 91 1.49 -11.62 -13.51
N GLU A 92 0.16 -11.59 -13.46
CA GLU A 92 -0.65 -10.52 -14.02
C GLU A 92 -0.89 -9.47 -12.94
N VAL A 93 -0.49 -8.23 -13.21
CA VAL A 93 -0.66 -7.11 -12.28
C VAL A 93 -1.86 -6.27 -12.71
N GLY A 94 -2.95 -6.40 -11.97
CA GLY A 94 -4.11 -5.52 -12.06
C GLY A 94 -4.05 -4.38 -11.05
N THR A 95 -5.09 -3.56 -11.00
CA THR A 95 -5.24 -2.49 -10.00
C THR A 95 -6.56 -2.64 -9.27
N LYS A 96 -6.53 -2.44 -7.95
CA LYS A 96 -7.70 -2.34 -7.08
C LYS A 96 -7.73 -0.97 -6.45
N ASN A 97 -8.91 -0.35 -6.38
CA ASN A 97 -9.07 0.94 -5.73
C ASN A 97 -9.49 0.75 -4.26
N ILE A 98 -8.72 1.33 -3.34
CA ILE A 98 -9.02 1.38 -1.91
C ILE A 98 -9.04 2.85 -1.50
N MET A 99 -10.21 3.40 -1.25
CA MET A 99 -10.41 4.79 -0.81
C MET A 99 -9.67 5.83 -1.69
N SER A 100 -9.79 5.70 -3.01
CA SER A 100 -9.12 6.52 -4.02
C SER A 100 -7.61 6.27 -4.15
N VAL A 101 -7.07 5.22 -3.53
CA VAL A 101 -5.71 4.74 -3.74
C VAL A 101 -5.75 3.54 -4.68
N ASN A 102 -5.08 3.63 -5.81
CA ASN A 102 -4.91 2.51 -6.73
C ASN A 102 -3.76 1.63 -6.25
N VAL A 103 -4.10 0.50 -5.64
CA VAL A 103 -3.14 -0.49 -5.18
C VAL A 103 -3.01 -1.62 -6.20
N PRO A 104 -1.84 -2.25 -6.34
CA PRO A 104 -1.67 -3.37 -7.22
C PRO A 104 -2.45 -4.58 -6.70
N GLN A 105 -2.96 -5.37 -7.60
CA GLN A 105 -3.53 -6.69 -7.35
C GLN A 105 -2.81 -7.68 -8.25
N MET A 106 -2.07 -8.59 -7.65
CA MET A 106 -1.29 -9.59 -8.38
C MET A 106 -2.06 -10.88 -8.48
N LYS A 107 -2.28 -11.35 -9.73
CA LYS A 107 -2.82 -12.67 -10.01
C LYS A 107 -1.70 -13.57 -10.45
N PHE A 108 -1.62 -14.69 -9.81
CA PHE A 108 -0.60 -15.68 -10.02
C PHE A 108 -1.11 -16.77 -10.96
N HIS A 109 -0.40 -16.98 -12.06
CA HIS A 109 -0.68 -18.04 -13.02
C HIS A 109 0.52 -18.97 -13.11
N ARG A 110 0.28 -20.24 -12.83
CA ARG A 110 1.27 -21.29 -12.88
C ARG A 110 1.00 -22.16 -14.10
N GLN A 111 2.03 -22.40 -14.89
CA GLN A 111 1.99 -23.32 -16.01
C GLN A 111 3.02 -24.41 -15.79
N LEU A 112 2.54 -25.61 -15.48
CA LEU A 112 3.37 -26.82 -15.46
C LEU A 112 3.65 -27.20 -16.90
N GLN A 113 4.92 -27.37 -17.27
CA GLN A 113 5.33 -27.74 -18.63
C GLN A 113 5.07 -29.23 -18.93
N ASP A 114 4.98 -30.07 -17.89
CA ASP A 114 4.73 -31.50 -18.04
C ASP A 114 3.30 -31.92 -17.71
N SER A 115 2.73 -32.78 -18.53
CA SER A 115 1.39 -33.36 -18.36
C SER A 115 1.24 -34.24 -17.10
N GLU A 116 2.33 -34.64 -16.46
CA GLU A 116 2.34 -35.45 -15.25
C GLU A 116 2.24 -34.66 -13.94
N GLY A 117 2.23 -33.33 -13.99
CA GLY A 117 1.98 -32.47 -12.84
C GLY A 117 3.10 -32.46 -11.76
N SER A 118 4.27 -33.01 -12.06
CA SER A 118 5.39 -33.02 -11.12
C SER A 118 6.11 -31.68 -11.07
N ILE A 119 6.31 -31.13 -9.87
CA ILE A 119 7.05 -29.90 -9.61
C ILE A 119 8.58 -30.08 -9.66
N TYR A 120 9.02 -31.33 -9.54
CA TYR A 120 10.44 -31.65 -9.41
C TYR A 120 11.13 -31.66 -10.77
N PRO A 121 12.21 -30.84 -10.94
CA PRO A 121 12.92 -30.72 -12.23
C PRO A 121 13.86 -31.89 -12.53
N TYR A 122 13.89 -32.91 -11.69
CA TYR A 122 14.84 -34.03 -11.76
C TYR A 122 14.13 -35.39 -11.57
N GLY A 123 14.83 -36.46 -11.94
CA GLY A 123 14.40 -37.83 -11.68
C GLY A 123 14.76 -38.28 -10.26
N PHE A 124 13.92 -39.15 -9.68
CA PHE A 124 14.06 -39.61 -8.29
C PHE A 124 15.27 -40.55 -8.04
N ALA A 125 15.98 -40.99 -9.08
CA ALA A 125 17.02 -41.99 -8.94
C ALA A 125 18.30 -41.55 -8.22
N ASN A 126 18.64 -40.24 -8.32
CA ASN A 126 19.89 -39.68 -7.83
C ASN A 126 19.72 -38.43 -6.91
N THR A 127 18.52 -38.24 -6.38
CA THR A 127 18.19 -37.08 -5.56
C THR A 127 17.80 -37.52 -4.15
N SER A 128 18.06 -36.63 -3.17
CA SER A 128 17.73 -36.87 -1.78
C SER A 128 16.32 -36.37 -1.45
N SER A 129 15.68 -37.03 -0.45
CA SER A 129 14.39 -36.56 0.07
C SER A 129 14.42 -35.15 0.65
N GLU A 130 15.59 -34.73 1.17
CA GLU A 130 15.80 -33.38 1.70
C GLU A 130 15.70 -32.31 0.63
N LEU A 131 16.15 -32.62 -0.61
CA LEU A 131 15.98 -31.71 -1.74
C LEU A 131 14.50 -31.60 -2.15
N ASP A 132 13.76 -32.71 -2.16
CA ASP A 132 12.33 -32.73 -2.43
C ASP A 132 11.56 -31.90 -1.40
N ASP A 133 11.89 -32.03 -0.12
CA ASP A 133 11.30 -31.25 0.96
C ASP A 133 11.61 -29.76 0.81
N ALA A 134 12.84 -29.39 0.45
CA ALA A 134 13.22 -28.01 0.20
C ALA A 134 12.43 -27.37 -0.95
N ILE A 135 12.29 -28.06 -2.08
CA ILE A 135 11.54 -27.60 -3.24
C ILE A 135 10.04 -27.52 -2.94
N GLY A 136 9.46 -28.52 -2.27
CA GLY A 136 8.06 -28.49 -1.85
C GLY A 136 7.73 -27.31 -0.93
N LYS A 137 8.62 -27.01 0.03
CA LYS A 137 8.48 -25.81 0.89
C LYS A 137 8.58 -24.52 0.11
N LEU A 138 9.55 -24.38 -0.80
CA LEU A 138 9.68 -23.20 -1.66
C LEU A 138 8.44 -22.99 -2.54
N GLU A 139 7.87 -24.05 -3.08
CA GLU A 139 6.62 -23.97 -3.82
C GLU A 139 5.48 -23.41 -3.00
N SER A 140 5.33 -23.89 -1.75
CA SER A 140 4.27 -23.42 -0.83
C SER A 140 4.45 -21.96 -0.40
N ILE A 141 5.69 -21.48 -0.38
CA ILE A 141 6.05 -20.11 0.02
C ILE A 141 5.83 -19.11 -1.11
N LEU A 142 5.95 -19.50 -2.37
CA LEU A 142 5.90 -18.59 -3.52
C LEU A 142 4.63 -17.73 -3.58
N PRO A 143 3.41 -18.25 -3.39
CA PRO A 143 2.21 -17.41 -3.32
C PRO A 143 2.25 -16.38 -2.18
N LYS A 144 2.80 -16.76 -1.03
CA LYS A 144 2.95 -15.88 0.14
C LYS A 144 3.97 -14.76 -0.11
N LEU A 145 5.04 -15.02 -0.86
CA LEU A 145 6.01 -14.00 -1.29
C LEU A 145 5.37 -12.97 -2.22
N LEU A 146 4.51 -13.41 -3.14
CA LEU A 146 3.78 -12.51 -4.04
C LEU A 146 2.77 -11.66 -3.27
N GLU A 147 2.03 -12.25 -2.34
CA GLU A 147 1.12 -11.52 -1.45
C GLU A 147 1.89 -10.49 -0.60
N LEU A 148 3.06 -10.86 -0.07
CA LEU A 148 3.92 -9.96 0.67
C LEU A 148 4.39 -8.77 -0.19
N ALA A 149 4.73 -9.01 -1.45
CA ALA A 149 5.13 -7.96 -2.39
C ALA A 149 3.98 -7.01 -2.73
N GLU A 150 2.77 -7.55 -2.94
CA GLU A 150 1.54 -6.79 -3.18
C GLU A 150 1.21 -5.89 -1.99
N ASP A 151 1.20 -6.45 -0.77
CA ASP A 151 0.89 -5.74 0.46
C ASP A 151 1.93 -4.67 0.78
N LYS A 152 3.21 -4.95 0.55
CA LYS A 152 4.28 -3.95 0.71
C LYS A 152 4.08 -2.74 -0.20
N LYS A 153 3.75 -2.97 -1.47
CA LYS A 153 3.48 -1.87 -2.42
C LYS A 153 2.20 -1.12 -2.07
N SER A 154 1.16 -1.83 -1.67
CA SER A 154 -0.11 -1.24 -1.22
C SER A 154 0.10 -0.36 0.02
N THR A 155 0.86 -0.82 0.99
CA THR A 155 1.22 -0.07 2.20
C THR A 155 1.96 1.22 1.86
N GLN A 156 2.91 1.18 0.94
CA GLN A 156 3.65 2.36 0.50
C GLN A 156 2.74 3.39 -0.18
N LEU A 157 1.88 2.96 -1.09
CA LEU A 157 0.93 3.85 -1.77
C LEU A 157 -0.09 4.47 -0.81
N MET A 158 -0.56 3.70 0.18
CA MET A 158 -1.44 4.23 1.23
C MET A 158 -0.74 5.25 2.12
N ALA A 159 0.52 5.04 2.48
CA ALA A 159 1.32 6.01 3.24
C ALA A 159 1.46 7.34 2.49
N ASP A 160 1.74 7.29 1.19
CA ASP A 160 1.84 8.48 0.35
C ASP A 160 0.50 9.26 0.28
N GLU A 161 -0.62 8.56 0.16
CA GLU A 161 -1.95 9.20 0.15
C GLU A 161 -2.33 9.78 1.51
N ILE A 162 -1.97 9.12 2.61
CA ILE A 162 -2.17 9.64 3.97
C ILE A 162 -1.40 10.94 4.13
N GLU A 163 -0.15 11.02 3.67
CA GLU A 163 0.65 12.23 3.75
C GLU A 163 0.05 13.37 2.93
N LYS A 164 -0.38 13.09 1.69
CA LYS A 164 -1.07 14.08 0.84
C LYS A 164 -2.35 14.59 1.49
N THR A 165 -3.16 13.69 2.04
CA THR A 165 -4.42 14.04 2.72
C THR A 165 -4.14 14.88 3.96
N ARG A 166 -3.13 14.52 4.77
CA ARG A 166 -2.70 15.30 5.94
C ARG A 166 -2.29 16.72 5.57
N ARG A 167 -1.50 16.88 4.50
CA ARG A 167 -1.10 18.20 4.02
C ARG A 167 -2.32 19.06 3.62
N ARG A 168 -3.32 18.46 2.95
CA ARG A 168 -4.57 19.15 2.58
C ARG A 168 -5.39 19.53 3.80
N VAL A 169 -5.54 18.63 4.76
CA VAL A 169 -6.23 18.90 6.04
C VAL A 169 -5.57 20.06 6.77
N ASN A 170 -4.24 20.02 6.92
CA ASN A 170 -3.47 21.08 7.58
C ASN A 170 -3.59 22.43 6.84
N ALA A 171 -3.54 22.45 5.52
CA ALA A 171 -3.72 23.66 4.74
C ALA A 171 -5.11 24.29 4.94
N LEU A 172 -6.16 23.47 5.02
CA LEU A 172 -7.51 23.95 5.31
C LEU A 172 -7.63 24.49 6.74
N GLU A 173 -7.12 23.73 7.71
CA GLU A 173 -7.26 24.04 9.14
C GLU A 173 -6.45 25.27 9.56
N TYR A 174 -5.20 25.38 9.11
CA TYR A 174 -4.28 26.40 9.58
C TYR A 174 -4.12 27.60 8.66
N MET A 175 -4.51 27.51 7.39
CA MET A 175 -4.38 28.60 6.43
C MET A 175 -5.74 29.06 5.89
N THR A 176 -6.47 28.18 5.20
CA THR A 176 -7.66 28.57 4.44
C THR A 176 -8.82 29.00 5.32
N ILE A 177 -9.20 28.20 6.30
CA ILE A 177 -10.34 28.50 7.20
C ILE A 177 -10.06 29.74 8.04
N PRO A 178 -8.92 29.90 8.74
CA PRO A 178 -8.62 31.10 9.52
C PRO A 178 -8.57 32.37 8.66
N GLN A 179 -7.96 32.29 7.47
CA GLN A 179 -7.89 33.42 6.54
C GLN A 179 -9.28 33.88 6.07
N LEU A 180 -10.18 32.94 5.77
CA LEU A 180 -11.56 33.25 5.42
C LEU A 180 -12.33 33.86 6.60
N GLN A 181 -12.16 33.34 7.79
CA GLN A 181 -12.81 33.86 9.01
C GLN A 181 -12.37 35.27 9.31
N GLU A 182 -11.07 35.55 9.25
CA GLU A 182 -10.51 36.88 9.49
C GLU A 182 -10.98 37.88 8.44
N THR A 183 -10.99 37.50 7.17
CA THR A 183 -11.48 38.35 6.07
C THR A 183 -12.99 38.61 6.21
N ILE A 184 -13.80 37.64 6.56
CA ILE A 184 -15.24 37.83 6.80
C ILE A 184 -15.46 38.81 7.97
N LYS A 185 -14.69 38.68 9.05
CA LYS A 185 -14.77 39.59 10.20
C LYS A 185 -14.42 41.03 9.77
N PHE A 186 -13.36 41.21 9.01
CA PHE A 186 -12.96 42.49 8.51
C PHE A 186 -14.03 43.17 7.63
N ILE A 187 -14.61 42.41 6.68
CA ILE A 187 -15.66 42.95 5.79
C ILE A 187 -16.90 43.33 6.60
N ARG A 188 -17.30 42.54 7.58
CA ARG A 188 -18.43 42.89 8.48
C ARG A 188 -18.17 44.22 9.18
N MET A 189 -17.00 44.40 9.79
CA MET A 189 -16.65 45.64 10.46
C MET A 189 -16.72 46.83 9.52
N LYS A 190 -16.21 46.70 8.29
CA LYS A 190 -16.26 47.77 7.29
C LYS A 190 -17.67 48.09 6.82
N LEU A 191 -18.54 47.11 6.66
CA LEU A 191 -19.94 47.33 6.32
C LEU A 191 -20.71 48.00 7.48
N ASP A 192 -20.45 47.62 8.73
CA ASP A 192 -21.05 48.20 9.90
C ASP A 192 -20.59 49.67 10.11
N GLU A 193 -19.32 50.01 9.80
CA GLU A 193 -18.81 51.38 9.77
C GLU A 193 -19.53 52.23 8.74
N ASN A 194 -19.70 51.69 7.51
CA ASN A 194 -20.40 52.40 6.43
C ASN A 194 -21.90 52.59 6.66
N GLU A 195 -22.53 51.77 7.51
CA GLU A 195 -23.94 51.88 7.89
C GLU A 195 -24.17 52.91 9.04
N ARG A 196 -23.11 53.24 9.79
CA ARG A 196 -23.18 54.19 10.91
C ARG A 196 -22.76 55.64 10.54
N GLY A 197 -22.10 55.81 9.46
CA GLY A 197 -21.72 57.12 8.90
C GLY A 197 -22.69 57.58 7.83
#